data_a8ce5cc3e1cc351ef20ebbfb2fb8520d
#
_entry.id   a8ce5cc3e1cc351ef20ebbfb2fb8520d
#
_cell.length_a   1.000
_cell.length_b   1.000
_cell.length_c   1.000
_cell.angle_alpha   90.00
_cell.angle_beta   90.00
_cell.angle_gamma   90.00
#
_symmetry.space_group_name_H-M   'P 1'
#
loop_
_entity.id
_entity.type
_entity.pdbx_description
1 polymer ?
#
loop_
_entity_poly.entity_id
_entity_poly.type
_entity_poly.pdbx_seq_one_letter_code
_entity_poly.pdbx_strand_id
1 'polypeptide(L)'
;WLSSISGGKHINIIATDVETAAAASLKAFAAPATEKRYALYRWDGSKFTAAEAAVLQPADYKAMGQDDGNLTTPDAYLPAYLKTTFPYAQADDVKNVVYRLFADSQTVWAAEQYLFDGAAWVKNANVEVVTDQFVRQSGKWVYNPSVVITLTPGKGQALSALYFQAVTDWVLENVDKPMGAEKGGTYFVTSYGNNEYYTGCSAYQGNVDMRPGSARSQYGGESYQGQELVEAGVAFAGDGYTDMNDGAVVELMTKRLQYVMGKVLTQLHADAKPVEGIDVTYTINLGVYEGFNLSSCTHQLIYKVVGPAEFEFVEMKKL
;
A
#
# COMPACT_ATOMS: atom_id res chain seq x y z
N TRP A 1 -10.05 8.97 -2.47
CA TRP A 1 -10.98 8.73 -1.37
C TRP A 1 -12.44 9.08 -1.74
N LEU A 2 -12.70 10.26 -2.25
CA LEU A 2 -14.04 10.59 -2.78
C LEU A 2 -14.41 9.72 -4.00
N SER A 3 -13.44 9.20 -4.74
CA SER A 3 -13.68 8.31 -5.88
C SER A 3 -14.21 6.94 -5.45
N SER A 4 -13.87 6.43 -4.26
CA SER A 4 -14.36 5.13 -3.76
C SER A 4 -15.87 5.16 -3.49
N ILE A 5 -16.40 6.30 -3.02
CA ILE A 5 -17.84 6.49 -2.77
C ILE A 5 -18.65 6.49 -4.09
N SER A 6 -18.04 6.88 -5.20
CA SER A 6 -18.68 6.99 -6.51
C SER A 6 -18.44 5.80 -7.44
N GLY A 7 -17.80 4.73 -6.96
CA GLY A 7 -17.42 3.60 -7.80
C GLY A 7 -16.38 3.98 -8.87
N GLY A 8 -15.34 4.73 -8.48
CA GLY A 8 -14.23 5.10 -9.37
C GLY A 8 -14.49 6.27 -10.33
N LYS A 9 -15.62 6.97 -10.20
CA LYS A 9 -15.93 8.14 -11.03
C LYS A 9 -15.46 9.42 -10.36
N HIS A 10 -15.00 10.41 -11.16
CA HIS A 10 -14.56 11.71 -10.64
C HIS A 10 -15.69 12.43 -9.90
N ILE A 11 -15.43 12.86 -8.66
CA ILE A 11 -16.30 13.68 -7.84
C ILE A 11 -15.69 15.07 -7.73
N ASN A 12 -16.48 16.09 -8.10
CA ASN A 12 -16.14 17.48 -7.83
C ASN A 12 -17.13 18.05 -6.83
N ILE A 13 -16.61 18.62 -5.75
CA ILE A 13 -17.41 19.39 -4.79
C ILE A 13 -17.40 20.83 -5.28
N ILE A 14 -18.57 21.33 -5.68
CA ILE A 14 -18.74 22.71 -6.11
C ILE A 14 -19.51 23.44 -5.01
N ALA A 15 -18.86 24.41 -4.38
CA ALA A 15 -19.55 25.37 -3.54
C ALA A 15 -20.06 26.48 -4.44
N THR A 16 -21.37 26.64 -4.52
CA THR A 16 -22.00 27.74 -5.25
C THR A 16 -22.69 28.69 -4.28
N ASP A 17 -22.45 29.97 -4.46
CA ASP A 17 -23.29 31.00 -3.83
C ASP A 17 -24.56 31.10 -4.68
N VAL A 18 -25.69 30.66 -4.14
CA VAL A 18 -26.98 30.76 -4.81
C VAL A 18 -27.68 32.05 -4.28
N GLU A 19 -27.89 33.00 -5.16
CA GLU A 19 -28.77 34.11 -4.85
C GLU A 19 -30.21 33.61 -4.80
N THR A 20 -30.81 33.52 -3.63
CA THR A 20 -32.23 33.35 -3.49
C THR A 20 -32.90 34.73 -3.59
N ALA A 21 -33.54 34.97 -4.73
CA ALA A 21 -34.44 36.11 -4.81
C ALA A 21 -35.57 35.94 -3.78
N ALA A 22 -35.49 36.65 -2.66
CA ALA A 22 -36.61 36.77 -1.77
C ALA A 22 -37.75 37.44 -2.53
N ALA A 23 -38.94 36.81 -2.51
CA ALA A 23 -40.14 37.39 -3.11
C ALA A 23 -40.27 38.85 -2.70
N ALA A 24 -40.25 39.74 -3.69
CA ALA A 24 -40.30 41.18 -3.49
C ALA A 24 -41.58 41.57 -2.80
N SER A 25 -41.55 41.84 -1.52
CA SER A 25 -42.49 42.71 -0.86
C SER A 25 -41.99 44.15 -1.08
N LEU A 26 -42.78 44.94 -1.71
CA LEU A 26 -42.55 46.35 -2.05
C LEU A 26 -42.36 47.22 -0.80
N LYS A 27 -41.32 47.03 -0.03
CA LYS A 27 -40.85 48.01 0.98
C LYS A 27 -39.39 47.71 1.35
N ALA A 28 -38.55 48.68 1.04
CA ALA A 28 -37.12 48.81 1.34
C ALA A 28 -36.15 48.10 0.39
N PHE A 29 -35.25 48.91 -0.15
CA PHE A 29 -34.03 48.48 -0.87
C PHE A 29 -33.06 47.78 0.10
N ALA A 30 -33.38 46.54 0.46
CA ALA A 30 -32.40 45.64 1.07
C ALA A 30 -31.74 44.86 -0.07
N ALA A 31 -30.42 44.77 -0.06
CA ALA A 31 -29.70 43.84 -0.96
C ALA A 31 -30.31 42.44 -0.85
N PRO A 32 -30.47 41.71 -1.95
CA PRO A 32 -30.99 40.35 -1.90
C PRO A 32 -30.18 39.52 -0.91
N ALA A 33 -30.88 38.79 -0.04
CA ALA A 33 -30.22 37.91 0.91
C ALA A 33 -29.57 36.77 0.12
N THR A 34 -28.26 36.72 0.18
CA THR A 34 -27.49 35.59 -0.40
C THR A 34 -27.35 34.50 0.63
N GLU A 35 -27.60 33.26 0.25
CA GLU A 35 -27.39 32.07 1.07
C GLU A 35 -26.34 31.20 0.42
N LYS A 36 -25.29 30.82 1.20
CA LYS A 36 -24.27 29.85 0.75
C LYS A 36 -24.84 28.44 0.86
N ARG A 37 -24.80 27.70 -0.25
CA ARG A 37 -25.22 26.32 -0.30
C ARG A 37 -24.11 25.43 -0.91
N TYR A 38 -24.04 24.18 -0.46
CA TYR A 38 -23.12 23.18 -0.95
C TYR A 38 -23.87 22.07 -1.68
N ALA A 39 -23.30 21.61 -2.80
CA ALA A 39 -23.84 20.48 -3.56
C ALA A 39 -22.71 19.60 -4.08
N LEU A 40 -22.96 18.31 -4.15
CA LEU A 40 -22.04 17.32 -4.67
C LEU A 40 -22.47 16.90 -6.07
N TYR A 41 -21.54 16.96 -7.03
CA TYR A 41 -21.76 16.53 -8.40
C TYR A 41 -20.75 15.46 -8.79
N ARG A 42 -21.23 14.48 -9.56
CA ARG A 42 -20.43 13.41 -10.13
C ARG A 42 -20.33 13.58 -11.64
N TRP A 43 -19.13 13.46 -12.18
CA TRP A 43 -18.91 13.39 -13.61
C TRP A 43 -19.25 11.99 -14.12
N ASP A 44 -20.16 11.86 -15.09
CA ASP A 44 -20.62 10.58 -15.65
C ASP A 44 -19.86 10.16 -16.93
N GLY A 45 -18.85 10.96 -17.33
CA GLY A 45 -18.09 10.81 -18.57
C GLY A 45 -18.45 11.83 -19.64
N SER A 46 -19.60 12.51 -19.51
CA SER A 46 -20.08 13.52 -20.47
C SER A 46 -20.57 14.82 -19.80
N LYS A 47 -21.14 14.74 -18.61
CA LYS A 47 -21.71 15.85 -17.85
C LYS A 47 -21.62 15.65 -16.35
N PHE A 48 -21.79 16.74 -15.60
CA PHE A 48 -21.97 16.67 -14.16
C PHE A 48 -23.43 16.40 -13.80
N THR A 49 -23.65 15.38 -12.96
CA THR A 49 -24.95 15.01 -12.39
C THR A 49 -24.89 15.11 -10.88
N ALA A 50 -26.00 15.49 -10.23
CA ALA A 50 -26.06 15.52 -8.78
C ALA A 50 -25.75 14.12 -8.22
N ALA A 51 -24.88 14.06 -7.21
CA ALA A 51 -24.57 12.81 -6.53
C ALA A 51 -25.54 12.59 -5.36
N GLU A 52 -25.91 11.33 -5.13
CA GLU A 52 -26.74 10.96 -3.97
C GLU A 52 -25.86 10.95 -2.71
N ALA A 53 -25.82 12.08 -2.03
CA ALA A 53 -25.14 12.24 -0.75
C ALA A 53 -25.83 13.32 0.08
N ALA A 54 -25.82 13.15 1.39
CA ALA A 54 -26.19 14.20 2.33
C ALA A 54 -25.02 15.18 2.45
N VAL A 55 -25.12 16.35 1.87
CA VAL A 55 -24.10 17.39 1.96
C VAL A 55 -24.49 18.38 3.07
N LEU A 56 -23.68 18.45 4.16
CA LEU A 56 -23.95 19.38 5.24
C LEU A 56 -23.93 20.82 4.75
N GLN A 57 -24.98 21.54 5.05
CA GLN A 57 -25.15 22.96 4.72
C GLN A 57 -24.63 23.85 5.86
N PRO A 58 -24.34 25.12 5.60
CA PRO A 58 -23.97 26.06 6.67
C PRO A 58 -24.95 26.09 7.84
N ALA A 59 -26.25 25.95 7.57
CA ALA A 59 -27.29 25.89 8.58
C ALA A 59 -27.18 24.62 9.46
N ASP A 60 -26.75 23.49 8.90
CA ASP A 60 -26.60 22.24 9.65
C ASP A 60 -25.47 22.34 10.68
N TYR A 61 -24.32 22.94 10.32
CA TYR A 61 -23.23 23.20 11.26
C TYR A 61 -23.68 24.08 12.40
N LYS A 62 -24.41 25.17 12.08
CA LYS A 62 -24.96 26.08 13.09
C LYS A 62 -25.94 25.37 14.01
N ALA A 63 -26.82 24.51 13.47
CA ALA A 63 -27.77 23.74 14.28
C ALA A 63 -27.07 22.75 15.23
N MET A 64 -25.87 22.28 14.87
CA MET A 64 -25.02 21.46 15.70
C MET A 64 -24.11 22.25 16.65
N GLY A 65 -24.24 23.61 16.68
CA GLY A 65 -23.37 24.45 17.49
C GLY A 65 -21.94 24.59 16.96
N GLN A 66 -21.74 24.37 15.67
CA GLN A 66 -20.44 24.46 14.99
C GLN A 66 -20.38 25.72 14.13
N ASP A 67 -20.22 26.88 14.80
CA ASP A 67 -20.30 28.21 14.17
C ASP A 67 -19.20 28.44 13.11
N ASP A 68 -18.06 27.75 13.21
CA ASP A 68 -16.99 27.80 12.21
C ASP A 68 -17.32 27.05 10.88
N GLY A 69 -18.47 26.39 10.83
CA GLY A 69 -18.95 25.68 9.65
C GLY A 69 -18.10 24.50 9.26
N ASN A 70 -17.51 23.80 10.23
CA ASN A 70 -16.76 22.58 10.09
C ASN A 70 -16.92 21.69 11.34
N LEU A 71 -16.49 20.42 11.26
CA LEU A 71 -16.49 19.47 12.37
C LEU A 71 -15.04 19.07 12.70
N THR A 72 -14.71 18.99 13.98
CA THR A 72 -13.46 18.43 14.48
C THR A 72 -13.61 16.97 14.90
N THR A 73 -14.82 16.56 15.32
CA THR A 73 -15.17 15.22 15.79
C THR A 73 -16.46 14.76 15.12
N PRO A 74 -16.43 14.39 13.82
CA PRO A 74 -17.63 14.08 13.04
C PRO A 74 -18.49 12.97 13.66
N ASP A 75 -17.88 11.96 14.24
CA ASP A 75 -18.61 10.83 14.86
C ASP A 75 -19.50 11.23 16.04
N ALA A 76 -19.24 12.40 16.65
CA ALA A 76 -20.08 12.94 17.72
C ALA A 76 -21.37 13.61 17.19
N TYR A 77 -21.40 14.05 15.93
CA TYR A 77 -22.46 14.85 15.37
C TYR A 77 -23.24 14.18 14.24
N LEU A 78 -22.55 13.46 13.35
CA LEU A 78 -23.16 12.93 12.13
C LEU A 78 -24.25 11.88 12.38
N PRO A 79 -24.15 10.95 13.36
CA PRO A 79 -25.26 10.05 13.66
C PRO A 79 -26.54 10.76 14.07
N ALA A 80 -26.45 11.80 14.89
CA ALA A 80 -27.60 12.60 15.33
C ALA A 80 -28.19 13.42 14.17
N TYR A 81 -27.33 14.02 13.34
CA TYR A 81 -27.73 14.70 12.12
C TYR A 81 -28.52 13.77 11.19
N LEU A 82 -28.00 12.59 10.91
CA LEU A 82 -28.65 11.61 10.05
C LEU A 82 -30.00 11.14 10.60
N LYS A 83 -30.08 10.92 11.92
CA LYS A 83 -31.34 10.55 12.57
C LYS A 83 -32.41 11.64 12.42
N THR A 84 -32.01 12.89 12.46
CA THR A 84 -32.95 14.01 12.28
C THR A 84 -33.34 14.21 10.83
N THR A 85 -32.37 14.03 9.91
CA THR A 85 -32.57 14.27 8.47
C THR A 85 -33.32 13.11 7.81
N PHE A 86 -33.12 11.88 8.28
CA PHE A 86 -33.74 10.66 7.76
C PHE A 86 -34.53 9.90 8.85
N PRO A 87 -35.62 10.47 9.36
CA PRO A 87 -36.34 9.91 10.52
C PRO A 87 -37.07 8.58 10.21
N TYR A 88 -37.22 8.22 8.94
CA TYR A 88 -37.89 7.00 8.48
C TYR A 88 -36.94 5.95 7.93
N ALA A 89 -35.66 6.04 8.26
CA ALA A 89 -34.67 5.06 7.83
C ALA A 89 -35.06 3.64 8.28
N GLN A 90 -34.81 2.68 7.39
CA GLN A 90 -35.00 1.26 7.67
C GLN A 90 -33.65 0.60 7.91
N ALA A 91 -33.65 -0.55 8.60
CA ALA A 91 -32.44 -1.35 8.75
C ALA A 91 -31.78 -1.59 7.37
N ASP A 92 -30.45 -1.52 7.33
CA ASP A 92 -29.61 -1.62 6.12
C ASP A 92 -29.67 -0.42 5.16
N ASP A 93 -30.39 0.67 5.50
CA ASP A 93 -30.27 1.92 4.75
C ASP A 93 -28.87 2.49 4.86
N VAL A 94 -28.31 2.88 3.71
CA VAL A 94 -26.95 3.46 3.61
C VAL A 94 -27.03 4.92 3.16
N LYS A 95 -26.28 5.81 3.83
CA LYS A 95 -26.14 7.21 3.46
C LYS A 95 -24.68 7.63 3.40
N ASN A 96 -24.32 8.26 2.29
CA ASN A 96 -23.05 8.98 2.17
C ASN A 96 -23.24 10.38 2.69
N VAL A 97 -22.35 10.83 3.57
CA VAL A 97 -22.38 12.18 4.17
C VAL A 97 -21.13 12.92 3.75
N VAL A 98 -21.31 14.13 3.22
CA VAL A 98 -20.20 15.01 2.81
C VAL A 98 -20.22 16.24 3.71
N TYR A 99 -19.09 16.55 4.31
CA TYR A 99 -18.96 17.62 5.30
C TYR A 99 -17.57 18.27 5.26
N ARG A 100 -17.44 19.39 5.95
CA ARG A 100 -16.15 20.07 6.15
C ARG A 100 -15.54 19.59 7.45
N LEU A 101 -14.34 18.98 7.36
CA LEU A 101 -13.55 18.49 8.49
C LEU A 101 -12.45 19.50 8.79
N PHE A 102 -12.28 19.89 10.05
CA PHE A 102 -11.11 20.61 10.52
C PHE A 102 -10.13 19.62 11.15
N ALA A 103 -9.02 19.40 10.48
CA ALA A 103 -7.92 18.55 10.94
C ALA A 103 -6.59 19.17 10.49
N ASP A 104 -5.52 18.94 11.23
CA ASP A 104 -4.17 19.43 10.90
C ASP A 104 -4.12 20.95 10.62
N SER A 105 -4.88 21.73 11.40
CA SER A 105 -5.02 23.18 11.25
C SER A 105 -5.60 23.65 9.90
N GLN A 106 -6.27 22.76 9.18
CA GLN A 106 -6.91 23.05 7.90
C GLN A 106 -8.35 22.54 7.86
N THR A 107 -9.20 23.25 7.12
CA THR A 107 -10.55 22.77 6.81
C THR A 107 -10.55 22.14 5.42
N VAL A 108 -10.85 20.85 5.37
CA VAL A 108 -10.92 20.06 4.13
C VAL A 108 -12.32 19.48 3.95
N TRP A 109 -12.67 19.11 2.72
CA TRP A 109 -13.86 18.32 2.47
C TRP A 109 -13.61 16.87 2.79
N ALA A 110 -14.50 16.25 3.57
CA ALA A 110 -14.49 14.85 3.94
C ALA A 110 -15.84 14.21 3.59
N ALA A 111 -15.83 12.91 3.39
CA ALA A 111 -17.04 12.13 3.21
C ALA A 111 -16.94 10.81 3.97
N GLU A 112 -18.06 10.39 4.55
CA GLU A 112 -18.18 9.12 5.27
C GLU A 112 -19.48 8.43 4.90
N GLN A 113 -19.48 7.12 5.01
CA GLN A 113 -20.67 6.33 4.81
C GLN A 113 -21.21 5.84 6.16
N TYR A 114 -22.52 5.93 6.33
CA TYR A 114 -23.25 5.46 7.50
C TYR A 114 -24.28 4.43 7.08
N LEU A 115 -24.42 3.39 7.90
CA LEU A 115 -25.44 2.34 7.81
C LEU A 115 -26.43 2.53 8.97
N PHE A 116 -27.71 2.41 8.71
CA PHE A 116 -28.73 2.34 9.77
C PHE A 116 -28.90 0.88 10.20
N ASP A 117 -28.58 0.59 11.46
CA ASP A 117 -28.62 -0.78 12.01
C ASP A 117 -30.02 -1.21 12.50
N GLY A 118 -31.05 -0.39 12.24
CA GLY A 118 -32.42 -0.53 12.76
C GLY A 118 -32.70 0.26 14.04
N ALA A 119 -31.68 0.83 14.67
CA ALA A 119 -31.80 1.63 15.89
C ALA A 119 -31.05 2.97 15.79
N ALA A 120 -29.86 2.96 15.20
CA ALA A 120 -28.98 4.11 15.07
C ALA A 120 -28.23 4.12 13.73
N TRP A 121 -27.77 5.29 13.34
CA TRP A 121 -26.79 5.44 12.27
C TRP A 121 -25.40 5.15 12.81
N VAL A 122 -24.76 4.11 12.31
CA VAL A 122 -23.39 3.73 12.65
C VAL A 122 -22.46 3.92 11.46
N LYS A 123 -21.25 4.36 11.71
CA LYS A 123 -20.24 4.49 10.65
C LYS A 123 -20.03 3.14 9.98
N ASN A 124 -20.16 3.11 8.64
CA ASN A 124 -19.99 1.88 7.91
C ASN A 124 -18.49 1.51 7.85
N ALA A 125 -18.11 0.56 8.70
CA ALA A 125 -16.72 0.07 8.78
C ALA A 125 -16.28 -0.71 7.52
N ASN A 126 -17.21 -1.02 6.61
CA ASN A 126 -16.91 -1.70 5.34
C ASN A 126 -16.40 -0.73 4.25
N VAL A 127 -16.23 0.55 4.55
CA VAL A 127 -15.55 1.49 3.65
C VAL A 127 -14.05 1.33 3.87
N GLU A 128 -13.41 0.59 2.98
CA GLU A 128 -11.96 0.47 2.93
C GLU A 128 -11.38 1.65 2.14
N VAL A 129 -10.37 2.31 2.72
CA VAL A 129 -9.59 3.32 2.00
C VAL A 129 -8.57 2.56 1.16
N VAL A 130 -8.78 2.53 -0.15
CA VAL A 130 -7.85 1.91 -1.09
C VAL A 130 -7.10 2.98 -1.87
N THR A 131 -5.83 2.69 -2.16
CA THR A 131 -5.01 3.51 -3.06
C THR A 131 -4.87 2.78 -4.38
N ASP A 132 -5.43 3.34 -5.44
CA ASP A 132 -5.32 2.80 -6.80
C ASP A 132 -4.29 3.59 -7.60
N GLN A 133 -3.50 2.86 -8.40
CA GLN A 133 -2.52 3.46 -9.30
C GLN A 133 -3.05 3.45 -10.74
N PHE A 134 -2.94 4.61 -11.40
CA PHE A 134 -3.27 4.77 -12.81
C PHE A 134 -2.07 5.31 -13.58
N VAL A 135 -1.83 4.77 -14.77
CA VAL A 135 -0.81 5.29 -15.70
C VAL A 135 -1.49 5.89 -16.92
N ARG A 136 -0.88 6.94 -17.49
CA ARG A 136 -1.39 7.57 -18.70
C ARG A 136 -0.79 6.90 -19.92
N GLN A 137 -1.64 6.23 -20.71
CA GLN A 137 -1.25 5.58 -21.96
C GLN A 137 -2.10 6.16 -23.12
N SER A 138 -1.45 6.60 -24.18
CA SER A 138 -2.13 7.16 -25.37
C SER A 138 -3.20 8.20 -25.04
N GLY A 139 -2.94 9.05 -24.04
CA GLY A 139 -3.85 10.12 -23.62
C GLY A 139 -4.99 9.68 -22.67
N LYS A 140 -5.10 8.39 -22.33
CA LYS A 140 -6.11 7.85 -21.41
C LYS A 140 -5.45 7.39 -20.11
N TRP A 141 -6.17 7.52 -18.99
CA TRP A 141 -5.78 6.92 -17.72
C TRP A 141 -6.20 5.44 -17.72
N VAL A 142 -5.23 4.56 -17.51
CA VAL A 142 -5.42 3.10 -17.44
C VAL A 142 -5.04 2.65 -16.04
N TYR A 143 -5.89 1.86 -15.41
CA TYR A 143 -5.61 1.26 -14.13
C TYR A 143 -4.38 0.35 -14.23
N ASN A 144 -3.41 0.54 -13.34
CA ASN A 144 -2.20 -0.27 -13.28
C ASN A 144 -1.82 -0.55 -11.82
N PRO A 145 -2.22 -1.69 -11.29
CA PRO A 145 -1.90 -2.11 -9.92
C PRO A 145 -0.49 -2.66 -9.77
N SER A 146 0.27 -2.78 -10.85
CA SER A 146 1.65 -3.27 -10.80
C SER A 146 2.59 -2.28 -10.11
N VAL A 147 3.53 -2.80 -9.34
CA VAL A 147 4.44 -2.03 -8.48
C VAL A 147 5.88 -2.16 -8.98
N VAL A 148 6.61 -1.06 -8.99
CA VAL A 148 8.06 -1.04 -9.25
C VAL A 148 8.78 -0.54 -8.00
N ILE A 149 9.64 -1.39 -7.45
CA ILE A 149 10.43 -1.14 -6.25
C ILE A 149 11.89 -1.02 -6.67
N THR A 150 12.53 0.11 -6.37
CA THR A 150 13.94 0.33 -6.70
C THR A 150 14.76 0.33 -5.43
N LEU A 151 15.50 -0.74 -5.20
CA LEU A 151 16.42 -0.92 -4.09
C LEU A 151 17.77 -0.35 -4.50
N THR A 152 17.92 0.97 -4.37
CA THR A 152 19.15 1.67 -4.74
C THR A 152 20.33 1.14 -3.93
N PRO A 153 21.44 0.72 -4.56
CA PRO A 153 22.64 0.30 -3.84
C PRO A 153 23.25 1.43 -3.04
N GLY A 154 23.84 1.08 -1.90
CA GLY A 154 24.58 2.03 -1.06
C GLY A 154 24.08 2.09 0.38
N LYS A 155 24.98 2.54 1.25
CA LYS A 155 24.68 2.72 2.68
C LYS A 155 23.64 3.83 2.90
N GLY A 156 22.78 3.63 3.89
CA GLY A 156 21.80 4.64 4.29
C GLY A 156 20.57 4.74 3.38
N GLN A 157 20.40 3.84 2.43
CA GLN A 157 19.23 3.76 1.58
C GLN A 157 18.11 3.03 2.34
N ALA A 158 17.17 3.80 2.90
CA ALA A 158 16.14 3.28 3.82
C ALA A 158 15.30 2.15 3.22
N LEU A 159 14.85 2.30 1.96
CA LEU A 159 14.04 1.29 1.29
C LEU A 159 14.84 -0.01 1.06
N SER A 160 16.07 0.11 0.57
CA SER A 160 16.96 -1.06 0.37
C SER A 160 17.27 -1.75 1.68
N ALA A 161 17.53 -0.98 2.75
CA ALA A 161 17.77 -1.52 4.08
C ALA A 161 16.53 -2.28 4.61
N LEU A 162 15.32 -1.76 4.41
CA LEU A 162 14.08 -2.42 4.82
C LEU A 162 13.92 -3.80 4.16
N TYR A 163 14.05 -3.88 2.84
CA TYR A 163 13.87 -5.14 2.11
C TYR A 163 14.97 -6.16 2.41
N PHE A 164 16.23 -5.74 2.40
CA PHE A 164 17.34 -6.65 2.66
C PHE A 164 17.43 -7.06 4.14
N GLN A 165 16.95 -6.22 5.07
CA GLN A 165 16.79 -6.64 6.46
C GLN A 165 15.70 -7.71 6.58
N ALA A 166 14.57 -7.54 5.91
CA ALA A 166 13.52 -8.56 5.90
C ALA A 166 14.00 -9.90 5.30
N VAL A 167 14.86 -9.87 4.27
CA VAL A 167 15.53 -11.07 3.77
C VAL A 167 16.44 -11.69 4.84
N THR A 168 17.27 -10.87 5.50
CA THR A 168 18.19 -11.32 6.55
C THR A 168 17.42 -11.94 7.73
N ASP A 169 16.34 -11.30 8.15
CA ASP A 169 15.50 -11.79 9.24
C ASP A 169 14.81 -13.10 8.89
N TRP A 170 14.33 -13.22 7.64
CA TRP A 170 13.75 -14.45 7.15
C TRP A 170 14.76 -15.60 7.15
N VAL A 171 16.00 -15.37 6.71
CA VAL A 171 17.08 -16.37 6.73
C VAL A 171 17.41 -16.81 8.15
N LEU A 172 17.48 -15.84 9.08
CA LEU A 172 17.73 -16.12 10.49
C LEU A 172 16.65 -17.04 11.07
N GLU A 173 15.37 -16.72 10.82
CA GLU A 173 14.23 -17.45 11.38
C GLU A 173 14.00 -18.83 10.74
N ASN A 174 14.22 -18.95 9.44
CA ASN A 174 13.81 -20.14 8.68
C ASN A 174 14.97 -21.05 8.26
N VAL A 175 16.20 -20.57 8.33
CA VAL A 175 17.40 -21.34 7.96
C VAL A 175 18.34 -21.53 9.15
N ASP A 176 18.82 -20.45 9.73
CA ASP A 176 19.84 -20.51 10.79
C ASP A 176 19.29 -21.07 12.11
N LYS A 177 18.15 -20.59 12.61
CA LYS A 177 17.55 -21.09 13.86
C LYS A 177 17.19 -22.58 13.80
N PRO A 178 16.53 -23.09 12.74
CA PRO A 178 16.25 -24.53 12.62
C PRO A 178 17.49 -25.39 12.55
N MET A 179 18.64 -24.87 12.07
CA MET A 179 19.91 -25.60 12.10
C MET A 179 20.47 -25.81 13.52
N GLY A 180 19.88 -25.19 14.52
CA GLY A 180 20.39 -25.26 15.89
C GLY A 180 21.65 -24.43 16.09
N ALA A 181 21.82 -23.41 15.32
CA ALA A 181 22.96 -22.48 15.32
C ALA A 181 23.06 -21.64 16.62
N GLU A 182 22.50 -22.09 17.71
CA GLU A 182 22.46 -21.32 18.98
C GLU A 182 23.78 -21.30 19.71
N LYS A 183 24.84 -21.72 19.40
CA LYS A 183 26.13 -21.56 20.12
C LYS A 183 27.30 -22.18 19.33
N GLY A 184 27.97 -21.38 18.53
CA GLY A 184 29.24 -21.75 17.91
C GLY A 184 29.08 -22.54 16.60
N GLY A 185 27.86 -22.60 16.06
CA GLY A 185 27.61 -23.07 14.70
C GLY A 185 27.94 -21.99 13.68
N THR A 186 28.02 -22.40 12.43
CA THR A 186 28.21 -21.48 11.31
C THR A 186 26.86 -20.98 10.85
N TYR A 187 26.66 -19.66 10.88
CA TYR A 187 25.42 -19.02 10.47
C TYR A 187 25.58 -18.39 9.11
N PHE A 188 24.48 -18.36 8.34
CA PHE A 188 24.44 -17.51 7.15
C PHE A 188 24.35 -16.04 7.51
N VAL A 189 23.60 -15.70 8.56
CA VAL A 189 23.49 -14.33 9.05
C VAL A 189 24.71 -13.97 9.88
N THR A 190 25.36 -12.87 9.54
CA THR A 190 26.54 -12.38 10.26
C THR A 190 26.19 -11.92 11.67
N SER A 191 27.20 -11.82 12.57
CA SER A 191 27.03 -11.34 13.94
C SER A 191 26.45 -9.92 14.04
N TYR A 192 26.51 -9.12 12.99
CA TYR A 192 25.90 -7.79 12.91
C TYR A 192 24.40 -7.82 12.66
N GLY A 193 23.83 -8.98 12.23
CA GLY A 193 22.40 -9.15 12.00
C GLY A 193 21.82 -8.37 10.80
N ASN A 194 22.66 -7.85 9.92
CA ASN A 194 22.25 -7.02 8.79
C ASN A 194 22.87 -7.43 7.45
N ASN A 195 23.55 -8.55 7.42
CA ASN A 195 24.11 -9.18 6.24
C ASN A 195 23.97 -10.69 6.36
N GLU A 196 23.73 -11.37 5.27
CA GLU A 196 23.68 -12.82 5.23
C GLU A 196 24.26 -13.36 3.92
N TYR A 197 24.65 -14.65 3.91
CA TYR A 197 25.29 -15.31 2.77
C TYR A 197 24.50 -16.50 2.23
N TYR A 198 23.25 -16.65 2.62
CA TYR A 198 22.30 -17.60 2.02
C TYR A 198 21.84 -17.12 0.64
N THR A 199 21.48 -15.83 0.57
CA THR A 199 21.13 -15.13 -0.66
C THR A 199 22.17 -14.09 -1.08
N GLY A 200 23.04 -13.66 -0.14
CA GLY A 200 24.01 -12.59 -0.31
C GLY A 200 23.48 -11.19 0.01
N CYS A 201 22.30 -11.06 0.60
CA CYS A 201 21.71 -9.76 0.89
C CYS A 201 22.44 -9.03 2.02
N SER A 202 22.61 -7.73 1.84
CA SER A 202 23.18 -6.80 2.82
C SER A 202 22.32 -5.57 3.00
N ALA A 203 21.63 -5.49 4.14
CA ALA A 203 20.89 -4.29 4.52
C ALA A 203 21.84 -3.09 4.74
N TYR A 204 23.05 -3.36 5.23
CA TYR A 204 24.04 -2.31 5.45
C TYR A 204 24.61 -1.72 4.17
N GLN A 205 24.89 -2.57 3.16
CA GLN A 205 25.45 -2.12 1.89
C GLN A 205 24.37 -1.76 0.87
N GLY A 206 23.11 -2.15 1.13
CA GLY A 206 22.01 -1.94 0.20
C GLY A 206 22.17 -2.71 -1.12
N ASN A 207 22.78 -3.91 -1.10
CA ASN A 207 23.04 -4.70 -2.29
C ASN A 207 23.03 -6.21 -1.99
N VAL A 208 23.22 -7.02 -3.04
CA VAL A 208 23.36 -8.47 -2.95
C VAL A 208 24.79 -8.85 -3.35
N ASP A 209 25.56 -9.41 -2.45
CA ASP A 209 26.92 -9.90 -2.71
C ASP A 209 26.89 -11.32 -3.24
N MET A 210 27.06 -11.49 -4.55
CA MET A 210 27.05 -12.79 -5.24
C MET A 210 28.45 -13.38 -5.46
N ARG A 211 29.46 -12.87 -4.78
CA ARG A 211 30.83 -13.38 -4.95
C ARG A 211 31.02 -14.73 -4.24
N PRO A 212 31.38 -15.80 -4.95
CA PRO A 212 31.56 -17.12 -4.36
C PRO A 212 32.62 -17.18 -3.26
N GLY A 213 33.72 -16.41 -3.43
CA GLY A 213 34.79 -16.31 -2.43
C GLY A 213 34.30 -15.68 -1.12
N SER A 214 33.44 -14.65 -1.18
CA SER A 214 32.82 -14.06 0.01
C SER A 214 31.90 -15.06 0.70
N ALA A 215 31.02 -15.72 -0.05
CA ALA A 215 30.10 -16.72 0.49
C ALA A 215 30.88 -17.83 1.22
N ARG A 216 31.91 -18.42 0.60
CA ARG A 216 32.73 -19.46 1.21
C ARG A 216 33.52 -18.99 2.43
N SER A 217 34.02 -17.75 2.42
CA SER A 217 34.79 -17.21 3.54
C SER A 217 33.95 -16.90 4.77
N GLN A 218 32.66 -16.63 4.57
CA GLN A 218 31.75 -16.25 5.65
C GLN A 218 30.90 -17.42 6.12
N TYR A 219 30.64 -18.40 5.24
CA TYR A 219 29.85 -19.57 5.58
C TYR A 219 30.43 -20.85 4.94
N GLY A 220 30.94 -21.75 5.77
CA GLY A 220 31.47 -23.06 5.37
C GLY A 220 30.76 -24.24 6.05
N GLY A 221 29.65 -24.02 6.76
CA GLY A 221 28.95 -25.06 7.49
C GLY A 221 27.77 -25.67 6.73
N GLU A 222 27.04 -26.53 7.43
CA GLU A 222 25.84 -27.18 6.91
C GLU A 222 24.67 -26.16 6.73
N SER A 223 23.88 -26.37 5.69
CA SER A 223 22.64 -25.62 5.52
C SER A 223 21.44 -26.42 6.03
N TYR A 224 20.40 -25.71 6.46
CA TYR A 224 19.15 -26.33 6.84
C TYR A 224 18.45 -26.95 5.62
N GLN A 225 17.96 -28.19 5.81
CA GLN A 225 17.33 -28.99 4.76
C GLN A 225 15.88 -29.33 5.11
N GLY A 226 15.11 -28.34 5.56
CA GLY A 226 13.67 -28.52 5.73
C GLY A 226 13.00 -28.93 4.42
N GLN A 227 11.96 -29.76 4.51
CA GLN A 227 11.28 -30.30 3.32
C GLN A 227 10.86 -29.19 2.35
N GLU A 228 10.32 -28.08 2.85
CA GLU A 228 9.91 -26.91 2.03
C GLU A 228 11.08 -26.33 1.22
N LEU A 229 12.27 -26.23 1.82
CA LEU A 229 13.45 -25.70 1.13
C LEU A 229 14.01 -26.69 0.10
N VAL A 230 13.91 -27.99 0.40
CA VAL A 230 14.29 -29.06 -0.56
C VAL A 230 13.38 -29.06 -1.77
N GLU A 231 12.07 -29.01 -1.56
CA GLU A 231 11.07 -28.96 -2.63
C GLU A 231 11.21 -27.70 -3.50
N ALA A 232 11.56 -26.55 -2.89
CA ALA A 232 11.86 -25.31 -3.60
C ALA A 232 13.22 -25.32 -4.32
N GLY A 233 14.06 -26.33 -4.12
CA GLY A 233 15.41 -26.41 -4.71
C GLY A 233 16.39 -25.37 -4.17
N VAL A 234 16.16 -24.85 -2.96
CA VAL A 234 16.97 -23.83 -2.28
C VAL A 234 17.71 -24.36 -1.06
N ALA A 235 17.38 -25.54 -0.60
CA ALA A 235 18.17 -26.26 0.40
C ALA A 235 19.48 -26.79 -0.24
N PHE A 236 20.43 -27.12 0.63
CA PHE A 236 21.73 -27.61 0.20
C PHE A 236 22.22 -28.67 1.22
N ALA A 237 22.59 -29.82 0.72
CA ALA A 237 23.13 -30.89 1.53
C ALA A 237 24.66 -30.87 1.45
N GLY A 238 25.36 -30.84 2.60
CA GLY A 238 26.81 -30.85 2.70
C GLY A 238 27.42 -29.68 3.44
N ASP A 239 28.70 -29.45 3.28
CA ASP A 239 29.50 -28.51 4.03
C ASP A 239 29.42 -27.05 3.47
N GLY A 240 28.23 -26.52 3.31
CA GLY A 240 28.03 -25.17 2.82
C GLY A 240 28.42 -25.05 1.33
N TYR A 241 29.28 -24.08 1.02
CA TYR A 241 29.70 -23.80 -0.37
C TYR A 241 31.05 -24.45 -0.73
N THR A 242 31.66 -25.25 0.16
CA THR A 242 33.06 -25.70 0.05
C THR A 242 33.28 -26.57 -1.18
N ASP A 243 32.37 -27.51 -1.44
CA ASP A 243 32.49 -28.48 -2.52
C ASP A 243 31.87 -28.02 -3.84
N MET A 244 31.37 -26.81 -3.90
CA MET A 244 30.72 -26.24 -5.09
C MET A 244 31.73 -25.44 -5.93
N ASN A 245 31.65 -25.53 -7.25
CA ASN A 245 32.33 -24.57 -8.12
C ASN A 245 31.66 -23.20 -8.08
N ASP A 246 32.34 -22.15 -8.55
CA ASP A 246 31.87 -20.77 -8.47
C ASP A 246 30.52 -20.58 -9.15
N GLY A 247 30.31 -21.17 -10.31
CA GLY A 247 29.03 -21.08 -11.02
C GLY A 247 27.87 -21.67 -10.23
N ALA A 248 28.10 -22.85 -9.62
CA ALA A 248 27.09 -23.51 -8.79
C ALA A 248 26.74 -22.71 -7.52
N VAL A 249 27.74 -22.05 -6.90
CA VAL A 249 27.48 -21.15 -5.76
C VAL A 249 26.58 -19.98 -6.18
N VAL A 250 26.92 -19.32 -7.28
CA VAL A 250 26.12 -18.19 -7.79
C VAL A 250 24.71 -18.63 -8.17
N GLU A 251 24.58 -19.77 -8.84
CA GLU A 251 23.27 -20.33 -9.22
C GLU A 251 22.39 -20.61 -7.99
N LEU A 252 22.96 -21.25 -6.96
CA LEU A 252 22.24 -21.56 -5.73
C LEU A 252 21.83 -20.30 -4.98
N MET A 253 22.76 -19.34 -4.80
CA MET A 253 22.44 -18.05 -4.15
C MET A 253 21.36 -17.28 -4.93
N THR A 254 21.40 -17.32 -6.25
CA THR A 254 20.40 -16.71 -7.11
C THR A 254 19.01 -17.32 -6.89
N LYS A 255 18.90 -18.65 -6.90
CA LYS A 255 17.64 -19.36 -6.61
C LYS A 255 17.10 -19.01 -5.22
N ARG A 256 17.99 -18.95 -4.23
CA ARG A 256 17.65 -18.57 -2.86
C ARG A 256 17.15 -17.13 -2.78
N LEU A 257 17.82 -16.18 -3.48
CA LEU A 257 17.37 -14.80 -3.56
C LEU A 257 15.96 -14.70 -4.15
N GLN A 258 15.70 -15.40 -5.26
CA GLN A 258 14.40 -15.45 -5.92
C GLN A 258 13.31 -15.97 -4.97
N TYR A 259 13.59 -17.05 -4.26
CA TYR A 259 12.65 -17.67 -3.33
C TYR A 259 12.38 -16.79 -2.11
N VAL A 260 13.43 -16.32 -1.43
CA VAL A 260 13.30 -15.55 -0.18
C VAL A 260 12.68 -14.18 -0.46
N MET A 261 13.04 -13.53 -1.57
CA MET A 261 12.42 -12.25 -1.93
C MET A 261 10.91 -12.41 -2.17
N GLY A 262 10.44 -13.52 -2.72
CA GLY A 262 9.01 -13.83 -2.81
C GLY A 262 8.34 -13.90 -1.42
N LYS A 263 9.00 -14.53 -0.45
CA LYS A 263 8.51 -14.59 0.95
C LYS A 263 8.49 -13.20 1.61
N VAL A 264 9.50 -12.38 1.33
CA VAL A 264 9.56 -10.99 1.81
C VAL A 264 8.46 -10.14 1.19
N LEU A 265 8.16 -10.31 -0.09
CA LEU A 265 7.02 -9.63 -0.71
C LEU A 265 5.70 -10.00 -0.02
N THR A 266 5.46 -11.28 0.27
CA THR A 266 4.28 -11.74 1.04
C THR A 266 4.18 -11.03 2.40
N GLN A 267 5.31 -10.82 3.08
CA GLN A 267 5.34 -10.16 4.37
C GLN A 267 5.10 -8.65 4.29
N LEU A 268 5.78 -7.98 3.34
CA LEU A 268 5.75 -6.52 3.24
C LEU A 268 4.54 -5.98 2.45
N HIS A 269 3.90 -6.83 1.66
CA HIS A 269 2.76 -6.48 0.79
C HIS A 269 1.58 -7.44 1.02
N ALA A 270 1.17 -7.56 2.28
CA ALA A 270 0.09 -8.46 2.69
C ALA A 270 -1.29 -8.09 2.08
N ASP A 271 -1.44 -6.89 1.58
CA ASP A 271 -2.62 -6.37 0.90
C ASP A 271 -2.62 -6.60 -0.63
N ALA A 272 -1.53 -7.12 -1.18
CA ALA A 272 -1.45 -7.45 -2.60
C ALA A 272 -2.47 -8.52 -2.97
N LYS A 273 -3.20 -8.29 -4.07
CA LYS A 273 -4.21 -9.23 -4.58
C LYS A 273 -4.24 -9.23 -6.10
N PRO A 274 -4.58 -10.36 -6.73
CA PRO A 274 -4.78 -10.40 -8.17
C PRO A 274 -5.97 -9.55 -8.58
N VAL A 275 -5.94 -9.05 -9.81
CA VAL A 275 -7.04 -8.31 -10.42
C VAL A 275 -7.48 -9.04 -11.67
N GLU A 276 -8.79 -9.31 -11.79
CA GLU A 276 -9.33 -10.04 -12.94
C GLU A 276 -9.00 -9.32 -14.27
N GLY A 277 -8.42 -10.05 -15.20
CA GLY A 277 -8.06 -9.53 -16.52
C GLY A 277 -6.81 -8.66 -16.56
N ILE A 278 -6.08 -8.52 -15.44
CA ILE A 278 -4.84 -7.73 -15.36
C ILE A 278 -3.73 -8.57 -14.73
N ASP A 279 -2.59 -8.66 -15.40
CA ASP A 279 -1.39 -9.24 -14.81
C ASP A 279 -0.76 -8.23 -13.84
N VAL A 280 -1.02 -8.44 -12.54
CA VAL A 280 -0.43 -7.63 -11.47
C VAL A 280 0.98 -8.11 -11.21
N THR A 281 1.97 -7.25 -11.42
CA THR A 281 3.38 -7.59 -11.23
C THR A 281 4.07 -6.70 -10.22
N TYR A 282 4.99 -7.30 -9.47
CA TYR A 282 5.95 -6.60 -8.61
C TYR A 282 7.33 -6.73 -9.22
N THR A 283 7.89 -5.60 -9.60
CA THR A 283 9.20 -5.51 -10.23
C THR A 283 10.19 -4.92 -9.23
N ILE A 284 11.23 -5.68 -8.88
CA ILE A 284 12.25 -5.26 -7.93
C ILE A 284 13.56 -5.01 -8.67
N ASN A 285 13.98 -3.76 -8.73
CA ASN A 285 15.30 -3.39 -9.23
C ASN A 285 16.30 -3.40 -8.06
N LEU A 286 17.43 -4.08 -8.21
CA LEU A 286 18.45 -4.18 -7.16
C LEU A 286 19.86 -4.24 -7.74
N GLY A 287 20.85 -3.95 -6.89
CA GLY A 287 22.27 -4.04 -7.24
C GLY A 287 22.85 -5.39 -6.83
N VAL A 288 23.38 -6.15 -7.80
CA VAL A 288 24.17 -7.35 -7.56
C VAL A 288 25.65 -6.98 -7.60
N TYR A 289 26.36 -7.20 -6.51
CA TYR A 289 27.77 -6.94 -6.37
C TYR A 289 28.59 -8.14 -6.80
N GLU A 290 29.30 -7.99 -7.91
CA GLU A 290 30.19 -9.00 -8.52
C GLU A 290 31.68 -8.65 -8.34
N GLY A 291 32.02 -7.69 -7.45
CA GLY A 291 33.40 -7.25 -7.18
C GLY A 291 33.72 -5.84 -7.68
N PHE A 292 32.78 -5.14 -8.30
CA PHE A 292 32.93 -3.76 -8.79
C PHE A 292 31.96 -2.84 -8.07
N ASN A 293 32.35 -1.58 -7.91
CA ASN A 293 31.49 -0.60 -7.27
C ASN A 293 30.15 -0.46 -7.99
N LEU A 294 29.07 -0.50 -7.20
CA LEU A 294 27.71 -0.31 -7.67
C LEU A 294 27.29 1.16 -7.52
N SER A 295 26.93 1.79 -8.61
CA SER A 295 26.34 3.13 -8.64
C SER A 295 24.84 3.12 -8.95
N SER A 296 24.31 2.00 -9.43
CA SER A 296 22.90 1.82 -9.81
C SER A 296 22.49 0.36 -9.67
N CYS A 297 21.18 0.11 -9.81
CA CYS A 297 20.67 -1.26 -9.92
C CYS A 297 21.21 -1.92 -11.20
N THR A 298 21.52 -3.20 -11.11
CA THR A 298 22.10 -4.00 -12.20
C THR A 298 21.18 -5.15 -12.62
N HIS A 299 20.23 -5.50 -11.77
CA HIS A 299 19.31 -6.61 -12.00
C HIS A 299 17.88 -6.22 -11.65
N GLN A 300 16.96 -6.96 -12.23
CA GLN A 300 15.52 -6.83 -12.00
C GLN A 300 14.94 -8.22 -11.74
N LEU A 301 14.18 -8.36 -10.65
CA LEU A 301 13.35 -9.52 -10.36
C LEU A 301 11.89 -9.14 -10.61
N ILE A 302 11.14 -10.04 -11.25
CA ILE A 302 9.73 -9.86 -11.54
C ILE A 302 8.94 -10.98 -10.88
N TYR A 303 7.90 -10.61 -10.16
CA TYR A 303 6.93 -11.51 -9.53
C TYR A 303 5.54 -11.16 -10.02
N LYS A 304 4.70 -12.19 -10.20
CA LYS A 304 3.27 -12.05 -10.48
C LYS A 304 2.47 -12.33 -9.21
N VAL A 305 1.46 -11.51 -8.95
CA VAL A 305 0.50 -11.76 -7.87
C VAL A 305 -0.51 -12.79 -8.36
N VAL A 306 -0.52 -13.98 -7.73
CA VAL A 306 -1.36 -15.11 -8.13
C VAL A 306 -2.47 -15.41 -7.15
N GLY A 307 -2.38 -14.89 -5.92
CA GLY A 307 -3.37 -15.00 -4.86
C GLY A 307 -3.21 -13.84 -3.86
N PRO A 308 -4.06 -13.74 -2.83
CA PRO A 308 -3.91 -12.75 -1.75
C PRO A 308 -2.55 -12.89 -1.05
N ALA A 309 -1.70 -11.87 -1.19
CA ALA A 309 -0.30 -11.87 -0.74
C ALA A 309 0.54 -13.06 -1.25
N GLU A 310 0.16 -13.66 -2.39
CA GLU A 310 0.91 -14.76 -3.01
C GLU A 310 1.65 -14.28 -4.25
N PHE A 311 2.96 -14.50 -4.26
CA PHE A 311 3.87 -14.04 -5.30
C PHE A 311 4.56 -15.21 -5.98
N GLU A 312 4.36 -15.34 -7.29
CA GLU A 312 5.05 -16.31 -8.15
C GLU A 312 6.22 -15.61 -8.85
N PHE A 313 7.42 -16.19 -8.73
CA PHE A 313 8.60 -15.70 -9.44
C PHE A 313 8.46 -15.94 -10.95
N VAL A 314 8.67 -14.88 -11.74
CA VAL A 314 8.59 -14.94 -13.21
C VAL A 314 9.97 -15.00 -13.83
N GLU A 315 10.81 -13.99 -13.57
CA GLU A 315 12.15 -13.91 -14.16
C GLU A 315 13.09 -13.01 -13.34
N MET A 316 14.40 -13.26 -13.53
CA MET A 316 15.46 -12.34 -13.13
C MET A 316 16.29 -12.00 -14.36
N LYS A 317 16.53 -10.73 -14.60
CA LYS A 317 17.33 -10.26 -15.75
C LYS A 317 18.29 -9.13 -15.36
N LYS A 318 19.37 -9.00 -16.13
CA LYS A 318 20.28 -7.86 -16.04
C LYS A 318 19.63 -6.63 -16.69
N LEU A 319 19.89 -5.45 -16.09
CA LEU A 319 19.45 -4.13 -16.58
C LEU A 319 20.50 -3.54 -17.54
#